data_a4fb64c57b0ba147e11547702d98b314
#
_entry.id   a4fb64c57b0ba147e11547702d98b314
#
_cell.length_a   1.000
_cell.length_b   1.000
_cell.length_c   1.000
_cell.angle_alpha   90.00
_cell.angle_beta   90.00
_cell.angle_gamma   90.00
#
_symmetry.space_group_name_H-M   'P 1'
#
loop_
_entity.id
_entity.type
_entity.pdbx_description
1 polymer ?
#
loop_
_entity_poly.entity_id
_entity_poly.type
_entity_poly.pdbx_seq_one_letter_code
_entity_poly.pdbx_strand_id
1 'polypeptide(L)'
;DIRGCMSLETQSFEFGEFVLDTREKVLLRNQEPISITPKAFSLLQTLVENHGHILAKDQLMATVWANSFVEESNLTFTVNLLRKTLADSSQNPRYIETVPKRGYRFIAPVVQFKNIKPSNGLDELAPTPELTKSKTGASRLPKYIIPVLSVIIIGLLATGFWFATSSSREPDAPILSAAFSAEKLPTSGNSAYAVISPDGKYAAYTDESGGKQSVWLRHLENAENIQIVPPSDDIYFGLTLSNSGDSLFFVRKTASGHALPALYKVGVIGGVPVKLVENVIRPVGLSPDDKQISFIRCMYKKDDFCSLNIADVSGENEQKLFSTLSGVHIHDSRFSPDGKSIAFSWGRTGNDINDFRVSEVGIETGAQREILAERFFDIGSQEWLPNGSGLLFSAND
;
A
#
# COMPACT_ATOMS: atom_id res chain seq x y z
N ASP A 1 32.42 4.67 -22.93
CA ASP A 1 31.57 4.21 -21.82
C ASP A 1 30.14 4.71 -22.03
N ILE A 2 29.36 3.88 -22.71
CA ILE A 2 27.96 4.15 -23.00
C ILE A 2 27.15 3.44 -21.91
N ARG A 3 26.72 4.19 -20.91
CA ARG A 3 25.69 3.71 -19.96
C ARG A 3 24.35 3.74 -20.69
N GLY A 4 23.90 2.56 -21.11
CA GLY A 4 22.59 2.37 -21.69
C GLY A 4 21.51 2.76 -20.68
N CYS A 5 20.80 3.83 -20.97
CA CYS A 5 19.53 4.18 -20.34
C CYS A 5 18.53 3.12 -20.81
N MET A 6 18.19 2.16 -19.94
CA MET A 6 17.06 1.27 -20.17
C MET A 6 15.79 2.12 -20.11
N SER A 7 15.29 2.51 -21.28
CA SER A 7 13.96 3.08 -21.40
C SER A 7 12.96 1.96 -21.02
N LEU A 8 12.21 2.16 -19.96
CA LEU A 8 11.04 1.35 -19.63
C LEU A 8 10.02 1.53 -20.75
N GLU A 9 10.06 0.66 -21.75
CA GLU A 9 9.07 0.61 -22.82
C GLU A 9 7.72 0.23 -22.22
N THR A 10 6.80 1.13 -22.29
CA THR A 10 5.41 0.94 -21.83
C THR A 10 4.69 0.08 -22.84
N GLN A 11 4.19 -1.05 -22.43
CA GLN A 11 3.51 -2.00 -23.29
C GLN A 11 2.08 -2.21 -22.79
N SER A 12 1.10 -2.15 -23.71
CA SER A 12 -0.27 -2.56 -23.47
C SER A 12 -0.59 -3.76 -24.35
N PHE A 13 -1.32 -4.73 -23.81
CA PHE A 13 -1.67 -5.96 -24.51
C PHE A 13 -3.19 -6.06 -24.62
N GLU A 14 -3.71 -6.33 -25.81
CA GLU A 14 -5.11 -6.58 -26.06
C GLU A 14 -5.34 -8.04 -26.42
N PHE A 15 -6.34 -8.65 -25.78
CA PHE A 15 -6.75 -10.03 -26.05
C PHE A 15 -8.26 -10.21 -25.79
N GLY A 16 -8.97 -10.62 -26.78
CA GLY A 16 -10.44 -10.74 -26.70
C GLY A 16 -11.11 -9.40 -26.37
N GLU A 17 -11.84 -9.36 -25.27
CA GLU A 17 -12.52 -8.17 -24.75
C GLU A 17 -11.68 -7.41 -23.67
N PHE A 18 -10.44 -7.82 -23.47
CA PHE A 18 -9.57 -7.31 -22.40
C PHE A 18 -8.38 -6.52 -22.93
N VAL A 19 -8.01 -5.49 -22.18
CA VAL A 19 -6.76 -4.73 -22.36
C VAL A 19 -5.98 -4.75 -21.06
N LEU A 20 -4.76 -5.25 -21.11
CA LEU A 20 -3.81 -5.25 -20.00
C LEU A 20 -2.87 -4.07 -20.14
N ASP A 21 -3.03 -3.05 -19.30
CA ASP A 21 -2.13 -1.91 -19.22
C ASP A 21 -1.05 -2.18 -18.17
N THR A 22 0.19 -2.39 -18.62
CA THR A 22 1.30 -2.73 -17.72
C THR A 22 1.87 -1.51 -16.99
N ARG A 23 1.58 -0.31 -17.46
CA ARG A 23 2.00 0.94 -16.83
C ARG A 23 1.14 1.27 -15.62
N GLU A 24 -0.16 1.34 -15.84
CA GLU A 24 -1.12 1.66 -14.79
C GLU A 24 -1.45 0.43 -13.92
N LYS A 25 -0.93 -0.76 -14.33
CA LYS A 25 -1.20 -2.06 -13.70
C LYS A 25 -2.71 -2.35 -13.58
N VAL A 26 -3.43 -2.08 -14.64
CA VAL A 26 -4.88 -2.21 -14.73
C VAL A 26 -5.25 -3.22 -15.83
N LEU A 27 -6.23 -4.07 -15.53
CA LEU A 27 -6.94 -4.88 -16.52
C LEU A 27 -8.27 -4.19 -16.86
N LEU A 28 -8.51 -3.95 -18.14
CA LEU A 28 -9.76 -3.34 -18.61
C LEU A 28 -10.56 -4.40 -19.37
N ARG A 29 -11.88 -4.35 -19.24
CA ARG A 29 -12.85 -5.10 -20.06
C ARG A 29 -13.79 -4.10 -20.71
N ASN A 30 -13.85 -4.07 -22.04
CA ASN A 30 -14.64 -3.07 -22.78
C ASN A 30 -14.36 -1.62 -22.31
N GLN A 31 -13.11 -1.29 -22.01
CA GLN A 31 -12.63 0.01 -21.49
C GLN A 31 -13.01 0.31 -20.03
N GLU A 32 -13.67 -0.59 -19.32
CA GLU A 32 -13.95 -0.46 -17.89
C GLU A 32 -12.91 -1.22 -17.06
N PRO A 33 -12.39 -0.63 -15.99
CA PRO A 33 -11.39 -1.29 -15.16
C PRO A 33 -11.98 -2.46 -14.37
N ILE A 34 -11.28 -3.61 -14.40
CA ILE A 34 -11.63 -4.79 -13.62
C ILE A 34 -10.69 -4.91 -12.44
N SER A 35 -11.29 -5.20 -11.29
CA SER A 35 -10.52 -5.49 -10.08
C SER A 35 -9.72 -6.79 -10.21
N ILE A 36 -8.41 -6.70 -10.02
CA ILE A 36 -7.49 -7.84 -10.04
C ILE A 36 -6.40 -7.66 -8.99
N THR A 37 -6.07 -8.72 -8.26
CA THR A 37 -5.00 -8.63 -7.25
C THR A 37 -3.62 -8.42 -7.90
N PRO A 38 -2.66 -7.75 -7.24
CA PRO A 38 -1.33 -7.51 -7.80
C PRO A 38 -0.63 -8.78 -8.30
N LYS A 39 -0.76 -9.91 -7.57
CA LYS A 39 -0.17 -11.20 -7.97
C LYS A 39 -0.90 -11.84 -9.15
N ALA A 40 -2.22 -11.73 -9.19
CA ALA A 40 -3.00 -12.19 -10.35
C ALA A 40 -2.69 -11.33 -11.58
N PHE A 41 -2.50 -10.01 -11.41
CA PHE A 41 -2.04 -9.13 -12.49
C PHE A 41 -0.66 -9.55 -13.00
N SER A 42 0.32 -9.74 -12.11
CA SER A 42 1.68 -10.18 -12.48
C SER A 42 1.68 -11.54 -13.16
N LEU A 43 0.84 -12.47 -12.69
CA LEU A 43 0.69 -13.77 -13.34
C LEU A 43 0.07 -13.65 -14.73
N LEU A 44 -0.99 -12.85 -14.88
CA LEU A 44 -1.63 -12.59 -16.17
C LEU A 44 -0.66 -11.91 -17.14
N GLN A 45 0.09 -10.91 -16.69
CA GLN A 45 1.12 -10.23 -17.47
C GLN A 45 2.17 -11.23 -17.97
N THR A 46 2.72 -12.06 -17.08
CA THR A 46 3.71 -13.09 -17.44
C THR A 46 3.17 -14.08 -18.47
N LEU A 47 1.90 -14.50 -18.33
CA LEU A 47 1.24 -15.41 -19.26
C LEU A 47 0.99 -14.75 -20.63
N VAL A 48 0.54 -13.50 -20.65
CA VAL A 48 0.24 -12.73 -21.87
C VAL A 48 1.51 -12.38 -22.64
N GLU A 49 2.57 -11.95 -21.96
CA GLU A 49 3.90 -11.67 -22.56
C GLU A 49 4.52 -12.92 -23.22
N ASN A 50 4.20 -14.11 -22.69
CA ASN A 50 4.66 -15.38 -23.20
C ASN A 50 3.55 -16.19 -23.89
N HIS A 51 2.54 -15.51 -24.49
CA HIS A 51 1.41 -16.18 -25.12
C HIS A 51 1.84 -17.23 -26.15
N GLY A 52 1.10 -18.31 -26.25
CA GLY A 52 1.42 -19.45 -27.10
C GLY A 52 2.46 -20.43 -26.54
N HIS A 53 3.22 -20.02 -25.53
CA HIS A 53 4.25 -20.87 -24.90
C HIS A 53 3.77 -21.49 -23.59
N ILE A 54 4.25 -22.70 -23.29
CA ILE A 54 3.98 -23.33 -21.98
C ILE A 54 4.99 -22.77 -20.98
N LEU A 55 4.49 -22.19 -19.90
CA LEU A 55 5.29 -21.77 -18.76
C LEU A 55 5.21 -22.84 -17.66
N ALA A 56 6.37 -23.33 -17.23
CA ALA A 56 6.44 -24.31 -16.15
C ALA A 56 5.97 -23.71 -14.82
N LYS A 57 5.41 -24.51 -13.92
CA LYS A 57 4.92 -24.06 -12.62
C LYS A 57 6.04 -23.40 -11.81
N ASP A 58 7.21 -24.02 -11.74
CA ASP A 58 8.37 -23.47 -11.03
C ASP A 58 8.84 -22.12 -11.61
N GLN A 59 8.78 -21.97 -12.94
CA GLN A 59 9.10 -20.72 -13.62
C GLN A 59 8.10 -19.62 -13.26
N LEU A 60 6.81 -19.92 -13.27
CA LEU A 60 5.75 -18.98 -12.86
C LEU A 60 5.89 -18.59 -11.38
N MET A 61 6.17 -19.58 -10.52
CA MET A 61 6.42 -19.34 -9.09
C MET A 61 7.62 -18.42 -8.89
N ALA A 62 8.75 -18.70 -9.53
CA ALA A 62 9.96 -17.90 -9.44
C ALA A 62 9.77 -16.47 -9.97
N THR A 63 8.95 -16.28 -11.01
CA THR A 63 8.71 -14.96 -11.62
C THR A 63 7.72 -14.13 -10.80
N VAL A 64 6.58 -14.72 -10.43
CA VAL A 64 5.48 -13.98 -9.80
C VAL A 64 5.67 -13.86 -8.29
N TRP A 65 6.32 -14.82 -7.65
CA TRP A 65 6.58 -14.86 -6.20
C TRP A 65 8.07 -14.86 -5.85
N ALA A 66 8.91 -14.19 -6.65
CA ALA A 66 10.38 -14.16 -6.51
C ALA A 66 10.88 -13.87 -5.08
N ASN A 67 10.11 -13.12 -4.28
CA ASN A 67 10.47 -12.68 -2.93
C ASN A 67 9.58 -13.32 -1.84
N SER A 68 8.82 -14.36 -2.15
CA SER A 68 7.87 -14.97 -1.21
C SER A 68 7.99 -16.48 -1.25
N PHE A 69 8.12 -17.12 -0.09
CA PHE A 69 8.09 -18.58 0.00
C PHE A 69 6.61 -19.01 -0.01
N VAL A 70 6.12 -19.46 -1.17
CA VAL A 70 4.71 -19.88 -1.36
C VAL A 70 4.65 -21.28 -1.95
N GLU A 71 3.60 -22.01 -1.61
CA GLU A 71 3.35 -23.34 -2.15
C GLU A 71 2.75 -23.30 -3.57
N GLU A 72 2.91 -24.36 -4.33
CA GLU A 72 2.34 -24.54 -5.68
C GLU A 72 0.81 -24.38 -5.71
N SER A 73 0.13 -24.66 -4.61
CA SER A 73 -1.30 -24.41 -4.41
C SER A 73 -1.70 -22.97 -4.69
N ASN A 74 -0.85 -21.99 -4.37
CA ASN A 74 -1.07 -20.57 -4.62
C ASN A 74 -1.12 -20.24 -6.11
N LEU A 75 -0.26 -20.86 -6.92
CA LEU A 75 -0.28 -20.72 -8.36
C LEU A 75 -1.60 -21.26 -8.94
N THR A 76 -2.01 -22.44 -8.52
CA THR A 76 -3.25 -23.08 -8.98
C THR A 76 -4.47 -22.22 -8.64
N PHE A 77 -4.50 -21.66 -7.44
CA PHE A 77 -5.57 -20.76 -7.02
C PHE A 77 -5.56 -19.47 -7.84
N THR A 78 -4.40 -18.83 -7.98
CA THR A 78 -4.30 -17.56 -8.74
C THR A 78 -4.73 -17.75 -10.20
N VAL A 79 -4.41 -18.90 -10.80
CA VAL A 79 -4.93 -19.28 -12.13
C VAL A 79 -6.46 -19.40 -12.12
N ASN A 80 -7.04 -20.02 -11.10
CA ASN A 80 -8.50 -20.13 -10.99
C ASN A 80 -9.17 -18.79 -10.78
N LEU A 81 -8.55 -17.89 -10.00
CA LEU A 81 -9.00 -16.50 -9.85
C LEU A 81 -8.97 -15.77 -11.19
N LEU A 82 -7.89 -15.88 -11.95
CA LEU A 82 -7.78 -15.31 -13.29
C LEU A 82 -8.85 -15.85 -14.24
N ARG A 83 -9.09 -17.15 -14.22
CA ARG A 83 -10.17 -17.74 -15.03
C ARG A 83 -11.52 -17.15 -14.68
N LYS A 84 -11.83 -17.00 -13.40
CA LYS A 84 -13.06 -16.36 -12.93
C LYS A 84 -13.15 -14.91 -13.43
N THR A 85 -12.09 -14.14 -13.29
CA THR A 85 -12.01 -12.74 -13.75
C THR A 85 -12.18 -12.60 -15.26
N LEU A 86 -11.60 -13.52 -16.03
CA LEU A 86 -11.66 -13.53 -17.49
C LEU A 86 -12.92 -14.27 -18.05
N ALA A 87 -13.82 -14.73 -17.18
CA ALA A 87 -14.94 -15.60 -17.55
C ALA A 87 -14.49 -16.82 -18.37
N ASP A 88 -13.37 -17.44 -17.97
CA ASP A 88 -12.73 -18.61 -18.60
C ASP A 88 -13.02 -19.91 -17.83
N SER A 89 -12.86 -21.05 -18.48
CA SER A 89 -13.10 -22.38 -17.89
C SER A 89 -11.91 -23.30 -18.08
N SER A 90 -11.60 -24.09 -17.06
CA SER A 90 -10.54 -25.11 -17.15
C SER A 90 -10.87 -26.27 -18.09
N GLN A 91 -12.17 -26.53 -18.32
CA GLN A 91 -12.63 -27.65 -19.20
C GLN A 91 -12.69 -27.22 -20.68
N ASN A 92 -12.98 -25.94 -20.93
CA ASN A 92 -13.00 -25.37 -22.28
C ASN A 92 -12.33 -24.01 -22.27
N PRO A 93 -10.99 -23.97 -22.18
CA PRO A 93 -10.24 -22.73 -21.97
C PRO A 93 -10.27 -21.85 -23.21
N ARG A 94 -10.55 -20.56 -22.99
CA ARG A 94 -10.49 -19.50 -24.01
C ARG A 94 -9.18 -18.70 -23.90
N TYR A 95 -8.66 -18.55 -22.67
CA TYR A 95 -7.50 -17.73 -22.35
C TYR A 95 -6.37 -18.54 -21.73
N ILE A 96 -6.65 -19.31 -20.66
CA ILE A 96 -5.62 -20.01 -19.90
C ILE A 96 -5.82 -21.52 -19.95
N GLU A 97 -4.97 -22.20 -20.69
CA GLU A 97 -4.95 -23.65 -20.77
C GLU A 97 -4.08 -24.24 -19.66
N THR A 98 -4.56 -25.31 -19.00
CA THR A 98 -3.71 -26.14 -18.12
C THR A 98 -3.09 -27.26 -18.94
N VAL A 99 -1.76 -27.32 -18.96
CA VAL A 99 -1.01 -28.43 -19.56
C VAL A 99 -0.61 -29.40 -18.44
N PRO A 100 -1.25 -30.59 -18.34
CA PRO A 100 -1.05 -31.50 -17.22
C PRO A 100 0.44 -31.81 -16.98
N LYS A 101 0.87 -31.75 -15.71
CA LYS A 101 2.25 -32.01 -15.27
C LYS A 101 3.31 -31.05 -15.81
N ARG A 102 2.97 -30.06 -16.62
CA ARG A 102 3.93 -29.12 -17.23
C ARG A 102 3.75 -27.69 -16.77
N GLY A 103 2.51 -27.19 -16.70
CA GLY A 103 2.26 -25.79 -16.33
C GLY A 103 1.03 -25.20 -17.01
N TYR A 104 1.12 -23.94 -17.37
CA TYR A 104 0.03 -23.18 -17.97
C TYR A 104 0.47 -22.51 -19.27
N ARG A 105 -0.48 -22.24 -20.15
CA ARG A 105 -0.26 -21.55 -21.43
C ARG A 105 -1.38 -20.55 -21.68
N PHE A 106 -1.03 -19.34 -22.12
CA PHE A 106 -1.99 -18.38 -22.63
C PHE A 106 -2.28 -18.67 -24.11
N ILE A 107 -3.53 -18.97 -24.46
CA ILE A 107 -3.90 -19.48 -25.80
C ILE A 107 -4.64 -18.46 -26.66
N ALA A 108 -5.13 -17.36 -26.09
CA ALA A 108 -5.81 -16.33 -26.89
C ALA A 108 -4.80 -15.54 -27.73
N PRO A 109 -5.22 -15.04 -28.91
CA PRO A 109 -4.40 -14.11 -29.69
C PRO A 109 -4.16 -12.83 -28.89
N VAL A 110 -2.92 -12.35 -28.89
CA VAL A 110 -2.50 -11.12 -28.19
C VAL A 110 -1.98 -10.11 -29.19
N VAL A 111 -2.50 -8.90 -29.14
CA VAL A 111 -2.00 -7.75 -29.91
C VAL A 111 -1.27 -6.83 -28.95
N GLN A 112 -0.01 -6.54 -29.26
CA GLN A 112 0.83 -5.68 -28.45
C GLN A 112 0.85 -4.27 -29.03
N PHE A 113 0.52 -3.27 -28.22
CA PHE A 113 0.65 -1.87 -28.56
C PHE A 113 1.85 -1.26 -27.84
N LYS A 114 2.81 -0.74 -28.62
CA LYS A 114 3.85 0.13 -28.08
C LYS A 114 3.35 1.57 -28.18
N ASN A 115 3.00 2.17 -27.04
CA ASN A 115 2.70 3.59 -27.00
C ASN A 115 3.99 4.40 -27.21
N ILE A 116 4.23 4.79 -28.46
CA ILE A 116 5.21 5.82 -28.78
C ILE A 116 4.58 7.13 -28.32
N LYS A 117 5.17 7.80 -27.32
CA LYS A 117 4.83 9.20 -27.02
C LYS A 117 4.82 9.98 -28.33
N PRO A 118 3.79 10.78 -28.65
CA PRO A 118 3.92 11.76 -29.69
C PRO A 118 5.03 12.74 -29.27
N SER A 119 6.17 12.67 -29.92
CA SER A 119 7.16 13.74 -29.86
C SER A 119 6.51 14.94 -30.51
N ASN A 120 6.33 16.02 -29.75
CA ASN A 120 6.02 17.33 -30.30
C ASN A 120 7.17 17.75 -31.24
N GLY A 121 7.06 17.32 -32.46
CA GLY A 121 7.80 17.83 -33.57
C GLY A 121 6.99 18.95 -34.21
N LEU A 122 7.20 20.16 -33.77
CA LEU A 122 6.91 21.36 -34.55
C LEU A 122 8.11 21.57 -35.47
N ASP A 123 7.98 21.12 -36.68
CA ASP A 123 8.80 21.60 -37.77
C ASP A 123 7.90 22.11 -38.90
N GLU A 124 8.00 23.42 -39.04
CA GLU A 124 8.39 24.13 -40.25
C GLU A 124 7.39 24.08 -41.42
N LEU A 125 6.72 25.20 -41.59
CA LEU A 125 6.56 25.79 -42.92
C LEU A 125 6.34 27.31 -42.74
N ALA A 126 7.37 28.08 -43.14
CA ALA A 126 7.26 29.50 -43.44
C ALA A 126 6.45 29.67 -44.75
N PRO A 127 5.94 30.86 -45.10
CA PRO A 127 6.80 31.98 -45.45
C PRO A 127 6.31 33.37 -44.98
N THR A 128 7.28 34.23 -44.86
CA THR A 128 7.20 35.70 -44.71
C THR A 128 6.36 36.37 -45.79
N PRO A 129 5.71 37.51 -45.47
CA PRO A 129 5.88 38.69 -46.29
C PRO A 129 6.37 39.90 -45.49
N GLU A 130 7.40 40.54 -46.06
CA GLU A 130 7.82 41.88 -45.75
C GLU A 130 6.64 42.90 -45.85
N LEU A 131 6.55 43.80 -44.92
CA LEU A 131 5.87 45.10 -45.09
C LEU A 131 6.58 46.21 -44.32
N THR A 132 7.34 46.96 -45.13
CA THR A 132 7.51 48.43 -45.14
C THR A 132 7.53 49.20 -43.82
N LYS A 133 8.68 49.85 -43.66
CA LYS A 133 8.96 50.96 -42.75
C LYS A 133 7.99 52.12 -42.95
N SER A 134 7.34 52.55 -41.86
CA SER A 134 6.80 53.90 -41.76
C SER A 134 7.52 54.63 -40.62
N LYS A 135 8.21 55.73 -41.01
CA LYS A 135 8.82 56.69 -40.10
C LYS A 135 7.71 57.59 -39.55
N THR A 136 7.56 57.70 -38.25
CA THR A 136 6.90 58.81 -37.61
C THR A 136 7.64 59.23 -36.34
N GLY A 137 7.91 60.46 -36.28
CA GLY A 137 8.38 61.47 -35.40
C GLY A 137 8.71 61.15 -33.95
N ALA A 138 9.94 61.34 -33.58
CA ALA A 138 10.40 61.38 -32.20
C ALA A 138 9.92 62.64 -31.51
N SER A 139 8.99 62.49 -30.58
CA SER A 139 8.75 63.47 -29.52
C SER A 139 9.69 63.18 -28.35
N ARG A 140 10.58 64.12 -28.06
CA ARG A 140 11.54 64.07 -26.94
C ARG A 140 10.80 64.23 -25.63
N LEU A 141 10.58 63.12 -24.90
CA LEU A 141 10.17 63.15 -23.49
C LEU A 141 11.37 63.56 -22.61
N PRO A 142 11.15 64.32 -21.54
CA PRO A 142 12.22 64.78 -20.66
C PRO A 142 12.90 63.64 -19.94
N LYS A 143 14.24 63.72 -19.85
CA LYS A 143 15.17 62.68 -19.38
C LYS A 143 14.93 62.15 -17.95
N TYR A 144 13.99 62.69 -17.20
CA TYR A 144 13.71 62.31 -15.81
C TYR A 144 12.45 61.46 -15.63
N ILE A 145 11.65 61.22 -16.67
CA ILE A 145 10.41 60.43 -16.56
C ILE A 145 10.74 58.92 -16.63
N ILE A 146 11.77 58.52 -17.38
CA ILE A 146 12.15 57.12 -17.55
C ILE A 146 12.62 56.46 -16.23
N PRO A 147 13.51 57.09 -15.41
CA PRO A 147 13.93 56.45 -14.17
C PRO A 147 12.82 56.40 -13.10
N VAL A 148 11.88 57.36 -13.09
CA VAL A 148 10.76 57.34 -12.14
C VAL A 148 9.75 56.25 -12.51
N LEU A 149 9.43 56.09 -13.79
CA LEU A 149 8.55 55.02 -14.25
C LEU A 149 9.15 53.62 -14.00
N SER A 150 10.46 53.48 -14.20
CA SER A 150 11.13 52.18 -13.95
C SER A 150 11.11 51.77 -12.47
N VAL A 151 11.27 52.72 -11.55
CA VAL A 151 11.18 52.45 -10.10
C VAL A 151 9.75 52.05 -9.70
N ILE A 152 8.73 52.73 -10.27
CA ILE A 152 7.33 52.39 -10.04
C ILE A 152 6.98 50.99 -10.57
N ILE A 153 7.46 50.63 -11.78
CA ILE A 153 7.23 49.34 -12.38
C ILE A 153 7.93 48.20 -11.57
N ILE A 154 9.17 48.47 -11.14
CA ILE A 154 9.91 47.53 -10.29
C ILE A 154 9.20 47.34 -8.92
N GLY A 155 8.70 48.45 -8.35
CA GLY A 155 7.91 48.41 -7.11
C GLY A 155 6.61 47.61 -7.27
N LEU A 156 5.88 47.79 -8.36
CA LEU A 156 4.66 47.06 -8.66
C LEU A 156 4.93 45.58 -8.98
N LEU A 157 6.02 45.26 -9.66
CA LEU A 157 6.44 43.89 -9.92
C LEU A 157 6.89 43.20 -8.63
N ALA A 158 7.62 43.89 -7.75
CA ALA A 158 8.05 43.36 -6.47
C ALA A 158 6.86 43.11 -5.52
N THR A 159 5.90 44.06 -5.46
CA THR A 159 4.66 43.87 -4.66
C THR A 159 3.76 42.83 -5.27
N GLY A 160 3.63 42.72 -6.59
CA GLY A 160 2.89 41.67 -7.27
C GLY A 160 3.52 40.30 -7.07
N PHE A 161 4.84 40.19 -7.14
CA PHE A 161 5.58 38.97 -6.85
C PHE A 161 5.47 38.57 -5.37
N TRP A 162 5.58 39.54 -4.46
CA TRP A 162 5.39 39.30 -3.01
C TRP A 162 3.96 38.89 -2.70
N PHE A 163 2.95 39.48 -3.33
CA PHE A 163 1.55 39.11 -3.17
C PHE A 163 1.27 37.72 -3.80
N ALA A 164 1.87 37.42 -4.93
CA ALA A 164 1.75 36.07 -5.56
C ALA A 164 2.47 34.95 -4.77
N THR A 165 3.58 35.28 -4.08
CA THR A 165 4.29 34.33 -3.22
C THR A 165 3.74 34.32 -1.79
N SER A 166 3.05 35.38 -1.37
CA SER A 166 2.36 35.51 -0.09
C SER A 166 0.89 35.07 -0.18
N SER A 167 0.42 34.67 -1.36
CA SER A 167 -0.85 33.94 -1.44
C SER A 167 -0.71 32.73 -0.55
N SER A 168 -1.23 32.87 0.65
CA SER A 168 -1.43 31.83 1.62
C SER A 168 -1.83 30.58 0.83
N ARG A 169 -1.04 29.52 0.87
CA ARG A 169 -1.59 28.20 0.65
C ARG A 169 -2.78 28.16 1.58
N GLU A 170 -3.99 28.28 1.04
CA GLU A 170 -5.14 27.81 1.79
C GLU A 170 -4.72 26.42 2.29
N PRO A 171 -4.80 26.16 3.59
CA PRO A 171 -4.59 24.79 4.05
C PRO A 171 -5.54 23.98 3.20
N ASP A 172 -4.99 22.99 2.47
CA ASP A 172 -5.78 22.03 1.70
C ASP A 172 -6.98 21.70 2.55
N ALA A 173 -8.18 21.99 2.03
CA ALA A 173 -9.42 21.71 2.76
C ALA A 173 -9.32 20.27 3.24
N PRO A 174 -9.61 19.99 4.50
CA PRO A 174 -9.40 18.67 5.06
C PRO A 174 -10.06 17.65 4.12
N ILE A 175 -9.31 16.63 3.74
CA ILE A 175 -9.72 15.54 2.83
C ILE A 175 -11.10 14.95 3.22
N LEU A 176 -11.57 15.25 4.43
CA LEU A 176 -12.85 14.84 5.02
C LEU A 176 -14.05 15.74 4.69
N SER A 177 -13.95 16.74 3.80
CA SER A 177 -15.11 17.55 3.40
C SER A 177 -16.02 16.89 2.34
N ALA A 178 -15.63 15.77 1.74
CA ALA A 178 -16.51 14.94 0.96
C ALA A 178 -17.52 14.25 1.88
N ALA A 179 -18.78 14.19 1.49
CA ALA A 179 -19.84 13.53 2.27
C ALA A 179 -19.39 12.10 2.65
N PHE A 180 -19.06 11.91 3.93
CA PHE A 180 -18.64 10.63 4.46
C PHE A 180 -19.87 9.72 4.57
N SER A 181 -19.88 8.59 3.88
CA SER A 181 -20.89 7.56 4.06
C SER A 181 -20.25 6.33 4.71
N ALA A 182 -20.81 5.90 5.83
CA ALA A 182 -20.38 4.68 6.50
C ALA A 182 -21.36 3.56 6.18
N GLU A 183 -20.87 2.46 5.63
CA GLU A 183 -21.65 1.25 5.41
C GLU A 183 -21.18 0.17 6.37
N LYS A 184 -22.13 -0.48 7.06
CA LYS A 184 -21.81 -1.61 7.93
C LYS A 184 -21.52 -2.83 7.08
N LEU A 185 -20.31 -3.35 7.15
CA LEU A 185 -19.99 -4.63 6.54
C LEU A 185 -20.83 -5.73 7.22
N PRO A 186 -21.52 -6.59 6.43
CA PRO A 186 -22.28 -7.70 7.00
C PRO A 186 -21.30 -8.70 7.62
N THR A 187 -21.18 -8.63 8.92
CA THR A 187 -20.48 -9.59 9.75
C THR A 187 -21.49 -10.25 10.67
N SER A 188 -21.18 -11.37 11.26
CA SER A 188 -21.99 -12.02 12.32
C SER A 188 -22.23 -11.12 13.53
N GLY A 189 -21.55 -9.99 13.62
CA GLY A 189 -21.57 -9.06 14.75
C GLY A 189 -20.55 -9.41 15.84
N ASN A 190 -19.78 -10.48 15.65
CA ASN A 190 -18.81 -10.99 16.61
C ASN A 190 -17.36 -10.83 16.12
N SER A 191 -17.10 -9.80 15.32
CA SER A 191 -15.74 -9.51 14.85
C SER A 191 -15.00 -8.61 15.83
N ALA A 192 -13.84 -9.05 16.31
CA ALA A 192 -12.99 -8.28 17.21
C ALA A 192 -11.92 -7.47 16.45
N TYR A 193 -11.42 -7.98 15.33
CA TYR A 193 -10.38 -7.36 14.53
C TYR A 193 -10.75 -7.38 13.06
N ALA A 194 -10.48 -6.27 12.38
CA ALA A 194 -10.63 -6.15 10.93
C ALA A 194 -9.51 -5.28 10.36
N VAL A 195 -9.13 -5.56 9.11
CA VAL A 195 -8.17 -4.77 8.34
C VAL A 195 -8.60 -4.74 6.88
N ILE A 196 -8.40 -3.60 6.23
CA ILE A 196 -8.70 -3.40 4.81
C ILE A 196 -7.39 -3.51 4.02
N SER A 197 -7.46 -4.14 2.84
CA SER A 197 -6.32 -4.19 1.92
C SER A 197 -5.95 -2.78 1.43
N PRO A 198 -4.66 -2.50 1.12
CA PRO A 198 -4.23 -1.18 0.66
C PRO A 198 -4.95 -0.67 -0.59
N ASP A 199 -5.43 -1.57 -1.44
CA ASP A 199 -6.22 -1.24 -2.64
C ASP A 199 -7.73 -1.06 -2.36
N GLY A 200 -8.17 -1.22 -1.11
CA GLY A 200 -9.56 -1.06 -0.68
C GLY A 200 -10.53 -2.15 -1.18
N LYS A 201 -10.05 -3.26 -1.74
CA LYS A 201 -10.90 -4.28 -2.35
C LYS A 201 -11.28 -5.42 -1.43
N TYR A 202 -10.50 -5.66 -0.40
CA TYR A 202 -10.68 -6.76 0.54
C TYR A 202 -10.67 -6.27 1.97
N ALA A 203 -11.44 -6.94 2.82
CA ALA A 203 -11.34 -6.82 4.27
C ALA A 203 -11.07 -8.20 4.87
N ALA A 204 -10.00 -8.32 5.65
CA ALA A 204 -9.80 -9.49 6.49
C ALA A 204 -10.35 -9.21 7.89
N TYR A 205 -11.03 -10.18 8.49
CA TYR A 205 -11.63 -10.03 9.80
C TYR A 205 -11.65 -11.34 10.59
N THR A 206 -11.65 -11.22 11.92
CA THR A 206 -11.92 -12.34 12.80
C THR A 206 -13.42 -12.51 12.98
N ASP A 207 -13.88 -13.74 13.08
CA ASP A 207 -15.27 -14.07 13.43
C ASP A 207 -15.29 -15.07 14.58
N GLU A 208 -16.13 -14.79 15.58
CA GLU A 208 -16.32 -15.68 16.73
C GLU A 208 -17.69 -16.30 16.68
N SER A 209 -17.72 -17.63 16.63
CA SER A 209 -18.94 -18.43 16.63
C SER A 209 -18.78 -19.66 17.52
N GLY A 210 -19.69 -19.86 18.45
CA GLY A 210 -19.66 -20.98 19.38
C GLY A 210 -18.42 -21.03 20.27
N GLY A 211 -17.84 -19.87 20.63
CA GLY A 211 -16.61 -19.75 21.41
C GLY A 211 -15.32 -20.06 20.65
N LYS A 212 -15.41 -20.26 19.33
CA LYS A 212 -14.26 -20.47 18.46
C LYS A 212 -14.04 -19.29 17.55
N GLN A 213 -12.78 -18.90 17.36
CA GLN A 213 -12.41 -17.83 16.47
C GLN A 213 -11.86 -18.37 15.14
N SER A 214 -12.20 -17.69 14.06
CA SER A 214 -11.78 -17.97 12.69
C SER A 214 -11.38 -16.67 11.99
N VAL A 215 -10.67 -16.77 10.87
CA VAL A 215 -10.28 -15.63 10.06
C VAL A 215 -10.85 -15.74 8.66
N TRP A 216 -11.46 -14.67 8.21
CA TRP A 216 -12.13 -14.55 6.94
C TRP A 216 -11.57 -13.40 6.11
N LEU A 217 -11.60 -13.55 4.79
CA LEU A 217 -11.38 -12.49 3.82
C LEU A 217 -12.69 -12.23 3.08
N ARG A 218 -13.10 -10.98 3.03
CA ARG A 218 -14.28 -10.52 2.31
C ARG A 218 -13.86 -9.65 1.14
N HIS A 219 -14.36 -9.95 -0.05
CA HIS A 219 -14.30 -9.04 -1.17
C HIS A 219 -15.38 -7.97 -1.00
N LEU A 220 -14.99 -6.69 -1.02
CA LEU A 220 -15.90 -5.59 -0.66
C LEU A 220 -16.93 -5.29 -1.75
N GLU A 221 -16.59 -5.47 -3.03
CA GLU A 221 -17.53 -5.20 -4.13
C GLU A 221 -18.61 -6.27 -4.31
N ASN A 222 -18.23 -7.56 -4.24
CA ASN A 222 -19.15 -8.67 -4.54
C ASN A 222 -19.60 -9.45 -3.30
N ALA A 223 -19.18 -9.01 -2.12
CA ALA A 223 -19.54 -9.59 -0.84
C ALA A 223 -19.18 -11.08 -0.66
N GLU A 224 -18.28 -11.64 -1.48
CA GLU A 224 -17.78 -13.00 -1.29
C GLU A 224 -16.90 -13.11 -0.05
N ASN A 225 -17.11 -14.17 0.74
CA ASN A 225 -16.31 -14.48 1.91
C ASN A 225 -15.49 -15.74 1.67
N ILE A 226 -14.20 -15.70 2.01
CA ILE A 226 -13.29 -16.82 1.95
C ILE A 226 -12.77 -17.08 3.36
N GLN A 227 -12.88 -18.30 3.84
CA GLN A 227 -12.30 -18.66 5.13
C GLN A 227 -10.79 -18.89 4.98
N ILE A 228 -9.99 -18.08 5.65
CA ILE A 228 -8.52 -18.14 5.61
C ILE A 228 -7.99 -19.09 6.68
N VAL A 229 -8.51 -18.97 7.90
CA VAL A 229 -8.16 -19.84 9.02
C VAL A 229 -9.44 -20.45 9.59
N PRO A 230 -9.49 -21.80 9.71
CA PRO A 230 -10.67 -22.47 10.25
C PRO A 230 -10.90 -22.15 11.72
N PRO A 231 -12.14 -22.34 12.24
CA PRO A 231 -12.46 -22.10 13.63
C PRO A 231 -11.60 -22.93 14.58
N SER A 232 -11.02 -22.29 15.58
CA SER A 232 -10.24 -22.91 16.65
C SER A 232 -10.53 -22.23 18.00
N ASP A 233 -10.07 -22.85 19.09
CA ASP A 233 -10.11 -22.23 20.41
C ASP A 233 -8.97 -21.21 20.62
N ASP A 234 -8.22 -20.87 19.58
CA ASP A 234 -7.15 -19.86 19.61
C ASP A 234 -7.73 -18.45 19.73
N ILE A 235 -7.00 -17.55 20.40
CA ILE A 235 -7.39 -16.15 20.59
C ILE A 235 -6.51 -15.27 19.71
N TYR A 236 -7.13 -14.40 18.90
CA TYR A 236 -6.44 -13.46 18.03
C TYR A 236 -6.25 -12.11 18.71
N PHE A 237 -5.13 -11.43 18.39
CA PHE A 237 -4.75 -10.12 18.95
C PHE A 237 -4.50 -9.07 17.85
N GLY A 238 -4.79 -9.38 16.61
CA GLY A 238 -4.71 -8.43 15.51
C GLY A 238 -4.43 -9.09 14.17
N LEU A 239 -4.73 -8.34 13.11
CA LEU A 239 -4.57 -8.71 11.71
C LEU A 239 -3.80 -7.60 10.99
N THR A 240 -2.99 -7.96 10.00
CA THR A 240 -2.32 -7.02 9.09
C THR A 240 -2.24 -7.66 7.70
N LEU A 241 -2.69 -6.97 6.66
CA LEU A 241 -2.52 -7.39 5.27
C LEU A 241 -1.22 -6.82 4.71
N SER A 242 -0.53 -7.61 3.87
CA SER A 242 0.63 -7.12 3.12
C SER A 242 0.22 -6.02 2.14
N ASN A 243 1.16 -5.10 1.85
CA ASN A 243 0.95 -4.06 0.82
C ASN A 243 0.74 -4.67 -0.56
N SER A 244 1.35 -5.83 -0.83
CA SER A 244 1.12 -6.63 -2.05
C SER A 244 -0.26 -7.30 -2.09
N GLY A 245 -1.01 -7.35 -0.98
CA GLY A 245 -2.32 -7.98 -0.87
C GLY A 245 -2.31 -9.51 -0.97
N ASP A 246 -1.16 -10.18 -0.88
CA ASP A 246 -1.03 -11.62 -1.05
C ASP A 246 -0.91 -12.41 0.26
N SER A 247 -0.60 -11.72 1.35
CA SER A 247 -0.33 -12.33 2.65
C SER A 247 -1.11 -11.64 3.77
N LEU A 248 -1.62 -12.45 4.68
CA LEU A 248 -2.22 -12.02 5.93
C LEU A 248 -1.30 -12.40 7.09
N PHE A 249 -0.95 -11.42 7.89
CA PHE A 249 -0.25 -11.58 9.15
C PHE A 249 -1.24 -11.46 10.29
N PHE A 250 -1.11 -12.33 11.29
CA PHE A 250 -1.97 -12.27 12.46
C PHE A 250 -1.23 -12.72 13.71
N VAL A 251 -1.58 -12.11 14.80
CA VAL A 251 -1.09 -12.49 16.12
C VAL A 251 -2.13 -13.35 16.79
N ARG A 252 -1.76 -14.55 17.21
CA ARG A 252 -2.63 -15.46 17.96
C ARG A 252 -1.92 -16.15 19.10
N LYS A 253 -2.71 -16.47 20.14
CA LYS A 253 -2.33 -17.32 21.24
C LYS A 253 -3.10 -18.64 21.11
N THR A 254 -2.38 -19.76 21.09
CA THR A 254 -3.00 -21.08 21.06
C THR A 254 -3.66 -21.39 22.42
N ALA A 255 -4.83 -22.00 22.40
CA ALA A 255 -5.58 -22.36 23.60
C ALA A 255 -4.85 -23.38 24.47
N SER A 256 -3.99 -24.20 23.87
CA SER A 256 -3.23 -25.24 24.58
C SER A 256 -2.01 -24.66 25.29
N GLY A 257 -2.02 -24.71 26.61
CA GLY A 257 -0.85 -24.44 27.46
C GLY A 257 -0.58 -22.97 27.81
N HIS A 258 0.61 -22.73 28.35
CA HIS A 258 1.12 -21.40 28.73
C HIS A 258 1.85 -20.67 27.58
N ALA A 259 1.51 -21.01 26.33
CA ALA A 259 2.14 -20.41 25.16
C ALA A 259 1.91 -18.90 25.12
N LEU A 260 2.96 -18.15 24.81
CA LEU A 260 2.86 -16.71 24.55
C LEU A 260 2.21 -16.50 23.17
N PRO A 261 1.53 -15.36 22.97
CA PRO A 261 1.04 -15.01 21.64
C PRO A 261 2.19 -14.96 20.63
N ALA A 262 1.94 -15.37 19.40
CA ALA A 262 2.96 -15.38 18.35
C ALA A 262 2.39 -14.81 17.04
N LEU A 263 3.29 -14.26 16.24
CA LEU A 263 3.00 -13.82 14.89
C LEU A 263 2.99 -14.99 13.92
N TYR A 264 1.97 -15.05 13.09
CA TYR A 264 1.81 -16.01 12.01
C TYR A 264 1.60 -15.30 10.68
N LYS A 265 2.01 -15.95 9.60
CA LYS A 265 1.75 -15.55 8.22
C LYS A 265 0.98 -16.64 7.50
N VAL A 266 0.02 -16.26 6.68
CA VAL A 266 -0.72 -17.16 5.77
C VAL A 266 -1.00 -16.45 4.47
N GLY A 267 -1.16 -17.16 3.35
CA GLY A 267 -1.66 -16.55 2.12
C GLY A 267 -3.11 -16.09 2.28
N VAL A 268 -3.49 -14.97 1.65
CA VAL A 268 -4.88 -14.45 1.68
C VAL A 268 -5.90 -15.41 1.07
N ILE A 269 -5.43 -16.40 0.34
CA ILE A 269 -6.22 -17.47 -0.24
C ILE A 269 -6.29 -18.71 0.66
N GLY A 270 -5.77 -18.63 1.88
CA GLY A 270 -5.66 -19.74 2.82
C GLY A 270 -4.32 -20.48 2.72
N GLY A 271 -4.26 -21.62 3.37
CA GLY A 271 -3.03 -22.44 3.50
C GLY A 271 -2.72 -22.75 4.95
N VAL A 272 -1.54 -23.30 5.20
CA VAL A 272 -1.07 -23.57 6.56
C VAL A 272 -0.39 -22.33 7.12
N PRO A 273 -0.87 -21.75 8.23
CA PRO A 273 -0.20 -20.62 8.86
C PRO A 273 1.22 -20.99 9.33
N VAL A 274 2.19 -20.17 8.95
CA VAL A 274 3.59 -20.31 9.37
C VAL A 274 3.86 -19.39 10.55
N LYS A 275 4.38 -19.92 11.65
CA LYS A 275 4.80 -19.11 12.81
C LYS A 275 6.12 -18.43 12.49
N LEU A 276 6.18 -17.11 12.67
CA LEU A 276 7.35 -16.26 12.39
C LEU A 276 8.08 -15.85 13.67
N VAL A 277 7.37 -15.20 14.59
CA VAL A 277 7.96 -14.58 15.79
C VAL A 277 7.14 -14.92 17.02
N GLU A 278 7.79 -15.28 18.11
CA GLU A 278 7.13 -15.53 19.41
C GLU A 278 7.04 -14.25 20.25
N ASN A 279 6.13 -14.26 21.23
CA ASN A 279 5.91 -13.17 22.17
C ASN A 279 5.62 -11.82 21.46
N VAL A 280 4.67 -11.83 20.56
CA VAL A 280 4.12 -10.65 19.88
C VAL A 280 2.68 -10.47 20.36
N ILE A 281 2.34 -9.27 20.83
CA ILE A 281 1.06 -9.03 21.54
C ILE A 281 0.09 -8.08 20.82
N ARG A 282 0.53 -7.48 19.72
CA ARG A 282 -0.24 -6.47 18.95
C ARG A 282 -0.13 -6.74 17.45
N PRO A 283 -1.02 -6.20 16.61
CA PRO A 283 -0.84 -6.22 15.17
C PRO A 283 0.55 -5.71 14.79
N VAL A 284 1.12 -6.25 13.73
CA VAL A 284 2.43 -5.83 13.24
C VAL A 284 2.30 -4.72 12.21
N GLY A 285 3.29 -3.82 12.13
CA GLY A 285 3.47 -2.94 10.99
C GLY A 285 4.28 -3.64 9.90
N LEU A 286 4.00 -3.34 8.63
CA LEU A 286 4.79 -3.81 7.49
C LEU A 286 5.50 -2.63 6.83
N SER A 287 6.76 -2.83 6.42
CA SER A 287 7.45 -1.84 5.59
C SER A 287 6.76 -1.69 4.23
N PRO A 288 6.85 -0.52 3.56
CA PRO A 288 6.19 -0.29 2.28
C PRO A 288 6.52 -1.31 1.18
N ASP A 289 7.68 -1.96 1.27
CA ASP A 289 8.16 -3.00 0.34
C ASP A 289 7.86 -4.44 0.82
N ASP A 290 7.13 -4.61 1.93
CA ASP A 290 6.79 -5.89 2.58
C ASP A 290 8.00 -6.74 3.01
N LYS A 291 9.21 -6.15 3.14
CA LYS A 291 10.41 -6.90 3.52
C LYS A 291 10.69 -6.92 5.00
N GLN A 292 10.16 -5.96 5.75
CA GLN A 292 10.36 -5.86 7.20
C GLN A 292 9.02 -5.79 7.93
N ILE A 293 9.05 -6.24 9.19
CA ILE A 293 7.95 -6.13 10.15
C ILE A 293 8.38 -5.31 11.35
N SER A 294 7.48 -4.48 11.88
CA SER A 294 7.60 -3.91 13.22
C SER A 294 6.64 -4.61 14.16
N PHE A 295 7.07 -4.90 15.36
CA PHE A 295 6.24 -5.62 16.34
C PHE A 295 6.58 -5.24 17.77
N ILE A 296 5.61 -5.49 18.66
CA ILE A 296 5.67 -5.11 20.06
C ILE A 296 5.78 -6.38 20.91
N ARG A 297 6.75 -6.38 21.81
CA ARG A 297 6.88 -7.35 22.91
C ARG A 297 6.69 -6.68 24.24
N CYS A 298 5.92 -7.28 25.13
CA CYS A 298 5.84 -6.85 26.52
C CYS A 298 6.17 -8.00 27.47
N MET A 299 6.85 -7.65 28.55
CA MET A 299 7.23 -8.56 29.63
C MET A 299 6.37 -8.23 30.85
N TYR A 300 5.27 -8.95 31.04
CA TYR A 300 4.31 -8.74 32.14
C TYR A 300 4.74 -9.35 33.47
N LYS A 301 6.03 -9.62 33.66
CA LYS A 301 6.59 -10.10 34.95
C LYS A 301 7.30 -8.94 35.65
N LYS A 302 8.17 -9.23 36.55
CA LYS A 302 8.83 -8.32 37.49
C LYS A 302 9.27 -6.95 36.95
N ASP A 303 9.46 -6.80 35.64
CA ASP A 303 9.96 -5.56 35.02
C ASP A 303 8.91 -4.84 34.15
N ASP A 304 7.75 -5.44 33.88
CA ASP A 304 6.56 -4.90 33.19
C ASP A 304 6.88 -3.76 32.17
N PHE A 305 7.69 -4.05 31.18
CA PHE A 305 8.09 -3.12 30.13
C PHE A 305 7.77 -3.67 28.73
N CYS A 306 7.64 -2.78 27.77
CA CYS A 306 7.47 -3.13 26.37
C CYS A 306 8.67 -2.69 25.52
N SER A 307 8.87 -3.39 24.39
CA SER A 307 9.83 -3.00 23.37
C SER A 307 9.20 -2.98 21.99
N LEU A 308 9.58 -1.99 21.20
CA LEU A 308 9.35 -1.92 19.76
C LEU A 308 10.56 -2.52 19.06
N ASN A 309 10.30 -3.52 18.21
CA ASN A 309 11.31 -4.25 17.49
C ASN A 309 10.99 -4.24 15.98
N ILE A 310 12.03 -4.40 15.17
CA ILE A 310 11.91 -4.70 13.74
C ILE A 310 12.60 -6.02 13.45
N ALA A 311 12.18 -6.69 12.39
CA ALA A 311 12.85 -7.86 11.84
C ALA A 311 12.57 -7.96 10.34
N ASP A 312 13.26 -8.86 9.66
CA ASP A 312 12.86 -9.24 8.32
C ASP A 312 11.45 -9.87 8.34
N VAL A 313 10.75 -9.85 7.23
CA VAL A 313 9.40 -10.42 7.13
C VAL A 313 9.33 -11.92 7.44
N SER A 314 10.47 -12.63 7.43
CA SER A 314 10.64 -14.01 7.90
C SER A 314 10.69 -14.12 9.43
N GLY A 315 10.86 -13.02 10.15
CA GLY A 315 11.09 -12.99 11.60
C GLY A 315 12.56 -13.08 12.00
N GLU A 316 13.49 -13.10 11.04
CA GLU A 316 14.93 -13.10 11.27
C GLU A 316 15.50 -11.68 11.43
N ASN A 317 16.76 -11.57 11.84
CA ASN A 317 17.49 -10.30 11.96
C ASN A 317 16.79 -9.27 12.86
N GLU A 318 16.25 -9.75 13.99
CA GLU A 318 15.53 -8.89 14.94
C GLU A 318 16.44 -7.81 15.55
N GLN A 319 15.95 -6.58 15.53
CA GLN A 319 16.58 -5.41 16.14
C GLN A 319 15.58 -4.68 17.02
N LYS A 320 15.98 -4.32 18.24
CA LYS A 320 15.19 -3.48 19.13
C LYS A 320 15.44 -2.00 18.85
N LEU A 321 14.39 -1.24 18.55
CA LEU A 321 14.46 0.20 18.27
C LEU A 321 14.16 1.06 19.50
N PHE A 322 13.21 0.61 20.33
CA PHE A 322 12.76 1.38 21.49
C PHE A 322 12.39 0.44 22.65
N SER A 323 12.49 0.92 23.86
CA SER A 323 12.09 0.19 25.06
C SER A 323 11.49 1.16 26.08
N THR A 324 10.39 0.77 26.69
CA THR A 324 9.72 1.55 27.73
C THR A 324 10.31 1.30 29.10
N LEU A 325 9.96 2.14 30.05
CA LEU A 325 10.16 1.90 31.48
C LEU A 325 9.04 1.01 32.03
N SER A 326 9.22 0.49 33.24
CA SER A 326 8.22 -0.31 33.93
C SER A 326 6.85 0.40 34.04
N GLY A 327 5.78 -0.31 33.74
CA GLY A 327 4.40 0.21 33.75
C GLY A 327 4.07 1.12 32.57
N VAL A 328 4.91 1.14 31.53
CA VAL A 328 4.65 1.90 30.29
C VAL A 328 4.51 0.93 29.13
N HIS A 329 3.42 1.03 28.40
CA HIS A 329 3.07 0.11 27.33
C HIS A 329 3.13 0.77 25.95
N ILE A 330 3.37 -0.03 24.90
CA ILE A 330 3.29 0.37 23.51
C ILE A 330 2.02 -0.27 22.93
N HIS A 331 1.20 0.51 22.22
CA HIS A 331 -0.08 0.03 21.72
C HIS A 331 -0.08 -0.28 20.24
N ASP A 332 0.58 0.52 19.42
CA ASP A 332 0.61 0.33 17.95
C ASP A 332 1.92 0.82 17.35
N SER A 333 2.25 0.32 16.17
CA SER A 333 3.43 0.75 15.39
C SER A 333 3.18 0.66 13.90
N ARG A 334 3.57 1.70 13.15
CA ARG A 334 3.41 1.79 11.69
C ARG A 334 4.64 2.37 11.04
N PHE A 335 5.12 1.71 9.97
CA PHE A 335 6.17 2.27 9.13
C PHE A 335 5.69 3.54 8.44
N SER A 336 6.58 4.52 8.30
CA SER A 336 6.36 5.67 7.44
C SER A 336 6.26 5.24 5.97
N PRO A 337 5.54 5.98 5.11
CA PRO A 337 5.40 5.63 3.69
C PRO A 337 6.73 5.56 2.92
N ASP A 338 7.77 6.23 3.39
CA ASP A 338 9.13 6.16 2.82
C ASP A 338 9.99 5.03 3.42
N GLY A 339 9.46 4.30 4.41
CA GLY A 339 10.12 3.18 5.08
C GLY A 339 11.28 3.54 5.98
N LYS A 340 11.51 4.83 6.30
CA LYS A 340 12.71 5.26 7.05
C LYS A 340 12.48 5.38 8.56
N SER A 341 11.24 5.43 8.96
CA SER A 341 10.87 5.58 10.36
C SER A 341 9.65 4.76 10.74
N ILE A 342 9.39 4.65 12.03
CA ILE A 342 8.21 4.01 12.60
C ILE A 342 7.56 4.97 13.57
N ALA A 343 6.27 5.30 13.32
CA ALA A 343 5.42 5.95 14.30
C ALA A 343 4.87 4.90 15.27
N PHE A 344 4.83 5.23 16.54
CA PHE A 344 4.30 4.35 17.58
C PHE A 344 3.59 5.13 18.69
N SER A 345 2.53 4.54 19.24
CA SER A 345 1.82 5.07 20.40
C SER A 345 2.25 4.34 21.65
N TRP A 346 2.49 5.10 22.72
CA TRP A 346 2.96 4.55 23.99
C TRP A 346 2.59 5.43 25.17
N GLY A 347 2.41 4.83 26.32
CA GLY A 347 2.02 5.54 27.53
C GLY A 347 1.78 4.61 28.72
N ARG A 348 1.30 5.18 29.79
CA ARG A 348 0.89 4.44 30.99
C ARG A 348 -0.60 4.15 30.95
N THR A 349 -0.96 2.92 31.32
CA THR A 349 -2.35 2.55 31.58
C THR A 349 -2.63 2.68 33.09
N GLY A 350 -3.67 3.40 33.47
CA GLY A 350 -4.09 3.54 34.86
C GLY A 350 -5.32 4.45 34.97
N ASN A 351 -6.02 4.36 36.07
CA ASN A 351 -7.16 5.25 36.34
C ASN A 351 -6.64 6.69 36.46
N ASP A 352 -7.25 7.59 35.69
CA ASP A 352 -7.00 9.05 35.70
C ASP A 352 -5.60 9.51 35.22
N ILE A 353 -4.92 8.73 34.36
CA ILE A 353 -3.63 9.12 33.79
C ILE A 353 -3.74 9.29 32.29
N ASN A 354 -3.76 10.53 31.81
CA ASN A 354 -3.62 10.88 30.40
C ASN A 354 -2.13 11.01 30.05
N ASP A 355 -1.47 9.89 29.72
CA ASP A 355 -0.01 9.89 29.41
C ASP A 355 0.32 9.21 28.08
N PHE A 356 -0.70 8.83 27.28
CA PHE A 356 -0.43 8.29 25.96
C PHE A 356 0.00 9.38 24.99
N ARG A 357 0.99 9.06 24.20
CA ARG A 357 1.66 9.93 23.23
C ARG A 357 1.97 9.20 21.95
N VAL A 358 2.17 9.96 20.87
CA VAL A 358 2.63 9.45 19.59
C VAL A 358 4.05 9.94 19.34
N SER A 359 4.92 9.00 19.06
CA SER A 359 6.34 9.27 18.77
C SER A 359 6.76 8.57 17.48
N GLU A 360 7.87 9.02 16.94
CA GLU A 360 8.52 8.43 15.77
C GLU A 360 9.95 8.07 16.11
N VAL A 361 10.42 6.95 15.57
CA VAL A 361 11.82 6.53 15.67
C VAL A 361 12.39 6.24 14.28
N GLY A 362 13.53 6.85 13.96
CA GLY A 362 14.27 6.57 12.73
C GLY A 362 14.92 5.19 12.78
N ILE A 363 14.72 4.37 11.75
CA ILE A 363 15.18 2.97 11.73
C ILE A 363 16.71 2.89 11.73
N GLU A 364 17.36 3.65 10.86
CA GLU A 364 18.84 3.64 10.76
C GLU A 364 19.51 4.48 11.85
N THR A 365 18.87 5.57 12.25
CA THR A 365 19.49 6.56 13.16
C THR A 365 19.21 6.28 14.62
N GLY A 366 18.12 5.57 14.95
CA GLY A 366 17.60 5.42 16.30
C GLY A 366 17.10 6.74 16.90
N ALA A 367 17.11 7.84 16.14
CA ALA A 367 16.65 9.14 16.60
C ALA A 367 15.15 9.12 16.88
N GLN A 368 14.75 9.57 18.06
CA GLN A 368 13.36 9.60 18.48
C GLN A 368 12.87 11.04 18.53
N ARG A 369 11.64 11.25 18.11
CA ARG A 369 10.92 12.52 18.29
C ARG A 369 9.46 12.26 18.66
N GLU A 370 8.92 13.10 19.48
CA GLU A 370 7.49 13.15 19.76
C GLU A 370 6.78 13.88 18.60
N ILE A 371 5.71 13.28 18.08
CA ILE A 371 4.97 13.84 16.94
C ILE A 371 3.95 14.88 17.43
N LEU A 372 3.29 14.61 18.57
CA LEU A 372 2.26 15.44 19.16
C LEU A 372 2.64 15.85 20.57
N ALA A 373 2.35 17.11 20.93
CA ALA A 373 2.52 17.62 22.29
C ALA A 373 1.36 17.21 23.21
N GLU A 374 0.18 16.94 22.64
CA GLU A 374 -1.01 16.50 23.37
C GLU A 374 -0.81 15.13 24.00
N ARG A 375 -1.52 14.90 25.11
CA ARG A 375 -1.59 13.63 25.83
C ARG A 375 -3.02 13.13 25.82
N PHE A 376 -3.17 11.83 25.71
CA PHE A 376 -4.46 11.17 25.60
C PHE A 376 -4.61 10.13 26.70
N PHE A 377 -5.87 9.82 27.06
CA PHE A 377 -6.16 8.75 28.00
C PHE A 377 -5.79 7.38 27.39
N ASP A 378 -6.10 7.19 26.11
CA ASP A 378 -5.74 6.01 25.35
C ASP A 378 -5.60 6.38 23.86
N ILE A 379 -4.71 5.69 23.17
CA ILE A 379 -4.56 5.78 21.72
C ILE A 379 -4.74 4.39 21.14
N GLY A 380 -5.74 4.25 20.28
CA GLY A 380 -6.01 3.02 19.54
C GLY A 380 -5.09 2.84 18.33
N SER A 381 -5.70 2.47 17.20
CA SER A 381 -4.96 2.28 15.95
C SER A 381 -4.50 3.61 15.37
N GLN A 382 -3.37 3.58 14.70
CA GLN A 382 -2.81 4.71 13.95
C GLN A 382 -2.41 4.29 12.53
N GLU A 383 -2.46 5.23 11.59
CA GLU A 383 -2.09 4.98 10.20
C GLU A 383 -1.51 6.26 9.56
N TRP A 384 -0.48 6.13 8.75
CA TRP A 384 0.07 7.24 8.01
C TRP A 384 -0.82 7.65 6.84
N LEU A 385 -0.91 8.94 6.58
CA LEU A 385 -1.43 9.40 5.29
C LEU A 385 -0.48 8.92 4.18
N PRO A 386 -1.00 8.50 3.02
CA PRO A 386 -0.19 7.90 1.96
C PRO A 386 0.97 8.76 1.46
N ASN A 387 0.83 10.09 1.56
CA ASN A 387 1.86 11.06 1.18
C ASN A 387 2.88 11.35 2.30
N GLY A 388 2.75 10.73 3.47
CA GLY A 388 3.62 10.96 4.63
C GLY A 388 3.43 12.31 5.32
N SER A 389 2.41 13.11 4.95
CA SER A 389 2.21 14.46 5.49
C SER A 389 1.63 14.49 6.91
N GLY A 390 1.11 13.35 7.40
CA GLY A 390 0.48 13.26 8.72
C GLY A 390 0.13 11.86 9.12
N LEU A 391 -0.41 11.75 10.33
CA LEU A 391 -0.86 10.50 10.95
C LEU A 391 -2.33 10.65 11.33
N LEU A 392 -3.13 9.65 10.99
CA LEU A 392 -4.50 9.49 11.47
C LEU A 392 -4.49 8.48 12.61
N PHE A 393 -5.13 8.78 13.71
CA PHE A 393 -5.26 7.86 14.84
C PHE A 393 -6.58 8.07 15.58
N SER A 394 -7.00 7.07 16.32
CA SER A 394 -8.12 7.16 17.25
C SER A 394 -7.60 7.38 18.66
N ALA A 395 -8.20 8.31 19.39
CA ALA A 395 -7.84 8.60 20.78
C ALA A 395 -9.08 8.87 21.64
N ASN A 396 -8.92 8.61 22.93
CA ASN A 396 -9.86 9.02 23.97
C ASN A 396 -9.19 10.11 24.82
N ASP A 397 -9.94 11.18 25.10
CA ASP A 397 -9.54 12.29 25.99
C ASP A 397 -9.93 12.00 27.44
#